data_41630a1f13656f4d2d5d2aec4069615b
#
_entry.id   41630a1f13656f4d2d5d2aec4069615b
#
_cell.length_a   1.000
_cell.length_b   1.000
_cell.length_c   1.000
_cell.angle_alpha   90.00
_cell.angle_beta   90.00
_cell.angle_gamma   90.00
#
_symmetry.space_group_name_H-M   'P 1'
#
loop_
_entity.id
_entity.type
_entity.pdbx_description
1 polymer ?
#
loop_
_entity_poly.entity_id
_entity_poly.type
_entity_poly.pdbx_seq_one_letter_code
_entity_poly.pdbx_strand_id
1 'polypeptide(L)' 'MKRFEINFECESREMAIEALKEIIERMEMGFVCGNFTDCEVEGDWGLIDEDNNLC' A
#
# COMPACT_ATOMS: atom_id res chain seq x y z
N MET A 1 9.09 9.83 13.98
CA MET A 1 7.76 9.92 13.36
C MET A 1 7.71 9.06 12.11
N LYS A 2 6.58 8.43 11.86
CA LYS A 2 6.42 7.56 10.69
C LYS A 2 5.46 8.18 9.70
N ARG A 3 5.70 7.93 8.43
CA ARG A 3 4.85 8.43 7.37
C ARG A 3 4.38 7.26 6.51
N PHE A 4 3.10 7.24 6.21
CA PHE A 4 2.50 6.21 5.39
C PHE A 4 2.13 6.81 4.05
N GLU A 5 2.63 6.20 2.98
CA GLU A 5 2.39 6.68 1.63
C GLU A 5 1.75 5.60 0.80
N ILE A 6 0.74 5.98 0.04
CA ILE A 6 0.05 5.09 -0.87
C ILE A 6 -0.09 5.82 -2.21
N ASN A 7 0.35 5.16 -3.27
CA ASN A 7 0.20 5.68 -4.64
C ASN A 7 -0.44 4.59 -5.50
N PHE A 8 -1.69 4.77 -5.85
CA PHE A 8 -2.40 3.81 -6.68
C PHE A 8 -3.09 4.50 -7.85
N GLU A 9 -3.16 3.78 -8.94
CA GLU A 9 -4.08 4.08 -10.01
C GLU A 9 -5.02 2.89 -10.16
N CYS A 10 -6.31 3.15 -10.23
CA CYS A 10 -7.32 2.09 -10.36
C CYS A 10 -8.47 2.63 -11.19
N GLU A 11 -9.28 1.71 -11.70
CA GLU A 11 -10.36 2.09 -12.60
C GLU A 11 -11.65 2.46 -11.86
N SER A 12 -11.80 2.04 -10.62
CA SER A 12 -13.03 2.32 -9.88
C SER A 12 -12.75 2.42 -8.41
N ARG A 13 -13.74 2.99 -7.69
CA ARG A 13 -13.67 3.12 -6.26
C ARG A 13 -13.64 1.74 -5.58
N GLU A 14 -14.41 0.80 -6.11
CA GLU A 14 -14.46 -0.53 -5.54
C GLU A 14 -13.10 -1.20 -5.57
N MET A 15 -12.36 -0.99 -6.63
CA MET A 15 -11.01 -1.54 -6.73
C MET A 15 -10.07 -0.90 -5.73
N ALA A 16 -10.21 0.39 -5.51
CA ALA A 16 -9.43 1.09 -4.51
C ALA A 16 -9.71 0.53 -3.11
N ILE A 17 -10.99 0.28 -2.82
CA ILE A 17 -11.38 -0.27 -1.52
C ILE A 17 -10.76 -1.66 -1.32
N GLU A 18 -10.82 -2.49 -2.35
CA GLU A 18 -10.24 -3.82 -2.27
C GLU A 18 -8.72 -3.76 -2.04
N ALA A 19 -8.05 -2.86 -2.74
CA ALA A 19 -6.62 -2.69 -2.57
C ALA A 19 -6.29 -2.26 -1.15
N LEU A 20 -7.06 -1.33 -0.59
CA LEU A 20 -6.84 -0.88 0.78
C LEU A 20 -7.06 -1.99 1.79
N LYS A 21 -8.06 -2.82 1.57
CA LYS A 21 -8.30 -3.96 2.46
C LYS A 21 -7.12 -4.92 2.44
N GLU A 22 -6.55 -5.14 1.28
CA GLU A 22 -5.38 -6.00 1.18
C GLU A 22 -4.17 -5.40 1.89
N ILE A 23 -4.00 -4.10 1.79
CA ILE A 23 -2.92 -3.42 2.49
C ILE A 23 -3.06 -3.60 4.00
N ILE A 24 -4.27 -3.41 4.52
CA ILE A 24 -4.52 -3.58 5.94
C ILE A 24 -4.15 -4.99 6.38
N GLU A 25 -4.57 -5.97 5.63
CA GLU A 25 -4.28 -7.37 5.93
C GLU A 25 -2.77 -7.64 5.95
N ARG A 26 -2.06 -7.13 4.96
CA ARG A 26 -0.61 -7.28 4.90
C ARG A 26 0.09 -6.62 6.07
N MET A 27 -0.36 -5.42 6.43
CA MET A 27 0.22 -4.72 7.57
C MET A 27 0.00 -5.48 8.87
N GLU A 28 -1.13 -6.11 9.01
CA GLU A 28 -1.40 -6.93 10.19
C GLU A 28 -0.50 -8.14 10.24
N MET A 29 -0.04 -8.61 9.10
CA MET A 29 0.91 -9.71 9.02
C MET A 29 2.35 -9.27 9.25
N GLY A 30 2.59 -7.97 9.36
CA GLY A 30 3.93 -7.45 9.64
C GLY A 30 4.62 -6.82 8.45
N PHE A 31 3.96 -6.71 7.31
CA PHE A 31 4.55 -6.09 6.13
C PHE A 31 4.54 -4.58 6.29
N VAL A 32 5.59 -3.94 5.79
CA VAL A 32 5.71 -2.48 5.86
C VAL A 32 5.67 -1.83 4.49
N CYS A 33 5.65 -2.61 3.42
CA CYS A 33 5.54 -2.07 2.07
C CYS A 33 5.03 -3.15 1.12
N GLY A 34 4.62 -2.72 -0.05
CA GLY A 34 4.16 -3.64 -1.07
C GLY A 34 3.80 -2.90 -2.35
N ASN A 35 3.47 -3.66 -3.36
CA ASN A 35 3.03 -3.07 -4.61
C ASN A 35 1.94 -3.94 -5.25
N PHE A 36 1.22 -3.32 -6.19
CA PHE A 36 0.19 -4.00 -6.98
C PHE A 36 0.54 -3.85 -8.45
N THR A 37 0.44 -4.94 -9.18
CA THR A 37 0.76 -4.96 -10.60
C THR A 37 -0.35 -5.61 -11.41
N ASP A 38 -1.58 -5.52 -10.92
CA ASP A 38 -2.73 -6.04 -11.65
C ASP A 38 -3.10 -5.13 -12.81
N CYS A 39 -3.88 -5.67 -13.75
CA CYS A 39 -4.37 -4.89 -14.89
C CYS A 39 -5.24 -3.72 -14.44
N GLU A 40 -5.94 -3.87 -13.33
CA GLU A 40 -6.95 -2.92 -12.89
C GLU A 40 -6.48 -2.02 -11.75
N VAL A 41 -5.44 -2.44 -11.04
CA VAL A 41 -4.87 -1.66 -9.96
C VAL A 41 -3.36 -1.69 -10.09
N GLU A 42 -2.75 -0.52 -10.09
CA GLU A 42 -1.30 -0.42 -10.20
C GLU A 42 -0.82 0.64 -9.22
N GLY A 43 0.24 0.34 -8.53
CA GLY A 43 0.80 1.29 -7.60
C GLY A 43 1.56 0.61 -6.47
N ASP A 44 1.90 1.39 -5.47
CA ASP A 44 2.65 0.89 -4.33
C ASP A 44 2.23 1.60 -3.05
N TRP A 45 2.71 1.07 -1.94
CA TRP A 45 2.46 1.64 -0.64
C TRP A 45 3.63 1.32 0.28
N GLY A 46 3.79 2.12 1.31
CA GLY A 46 4.86 1.87 2.27
C GLY A 46 4.73 2.70 3.52
N LEU A 47 5.25 2.16 4.61
CA LEU A 47 5.39 2.85 5.87
C LEU A 47 6.83 3.29 5.99
N ILE A 48 7.07 4.58 6.04
CA ILE A 48 8.40 5.14 6.08
C ILE A 48 8.69 5.64 7.47
N ASP A 49 9.77 5.15 8.04
CA ASP A 49 10.27 5.64 9.32
C ASP A 49 11.32 6.70 9.00
N GLU A 50 11.11 7.91 9.46
CA GLU A 50 12.04 9.00 9.17
C GLU A 50 13.43 8.77 9.75
N ASP A 51 13.52 7.95 10.76
CA ASP A 51 14.81 7.62 11.34
C ASP A 51 15.51 6.49 10.59
N ASN A 52 14.73 5.61 9.96
CA ASN A 52 15.23 4.48 9.19
C ASN A 52 14.30 4.21 8.01
N ASN A 53 14.82 4.22 6.81
CA ASN A 53 14.06 3.78 5.66
C ASN A 53 14.01 2.27 5.66
N LEU A 54 12.83 1.73 5.88
CA LEU A 54 12.65 0.29 5.99
C LEU A 54 12.28 -0.40 4.70
N CYS A 55 12.10 0.35 3.65
CA CYS A 55 11.70 -0.27 2.40
C CYS A 55 12.26 0.44 1.21
#